data_d12128bfcf71e33f1398893f7a2c347b
#
_entry.id   d12128bfcf71e33f1398893f7a2c347b
#
_cell.length_a   1.000
_cell.length_b   1.000
_cell.length_c   1.000
_cell.angle_alpha   90.00
_cell.angle_beta   90.00
_cell.angle_gamma   90.00
#
_symmetry.space_group_name_H-M   'P 1'
#
loop_
_entity.id
_entity.type
_entity.pdbx_description
1 polymer ?
#
loop_
_entity_poly.entity_id
_entity_poly.type
_entity_poly.pdbx_seq_one_letter_code
_entity_poly.pdbx_strand_id
1 'polypeptide(L)'
;MINSCVIPVIKSPSDYQAYRISPDDSNRLAIVFDPAIANSSLTCCVEIFDVGGKTPPNRHLFALEMFFILKGEGRATCDGKTVNIKAGDSLLVPATGTHIIENTGSGRLYTLTIMVPNEDFAELIRSGTPVELDAEDMAVLGRQYQ
;
A
#
# COMPACT_ATOMS: atom_id res chain seq x y z
N MET A 1 -32.11 6.01 23.29
CA MET A 1 -30.69 5.73 22.99
C MET A 1 -30.58 4.47 22.17
N ILE A 2 -30.02 4.59 21.01
CA ILE A 2 -29.70 3.41 20.20
C ILE A 2 -28.38 2.87 20.74
N ASN A 3 -28.40 1.65 21.31
CA ASN A 3 -27.17 0.94 21.59
C ASN A 3 -26.52 0.55 20.25
N SER A 4 -25.61 1.39 19.77
CA SER A 4 -24.78 0.99 18.63
C SER A 4 -23.81 -0.08 19.10
N CYS A 5 -24.01 -1.32 18.65
CA CYS A 5 -23.03 -2.37 18.84
C CYS A 5 -21.89 -2.11 17.86
N VAL A 6 -20.71 -1.75 18.37
CA VAL A 6 -19.51 -1.61 17.57
C VAL A 6 -18.88 -2.98 17.43
N ILE A 7 -18.83 -3.49 16.21
CA ILE A 7 -18.19 -4.77 15.91
C ILE A 7 -16.96 -4.55 15.05
N PRO A 8 -15.91 -5.37 15.21
CA PRO A 8 -14.75 -5.29 14.34
C PRO A 8 -15.10 -5.64 12.90
N VAL A 9 -14.45 -4.96 11.96
CA VAL A 9 -14.55 -5.28 10.54
C VAL A 9 -13.40 -6.18 10.16
N ILE A 10 -13.71 -7.33 9.54
CA ILE A 10 -12.71 -8.32 9.12
C ILE A 10 -12.74 -8.41 7.61
N LYS A 11 -11.57 -8.36 6.99
CA LYS A 11 -11.35 -8.67 5.59
C LYS A 11 -10.22 -9.66 5.43
N SER A 12 -10.37 -10.53 4.44
CA SER A 12 -9.34 -11.49 4.04
C SER A 12 -8.81 -11.12 2.65
N PRO A 13 -7.66 -11.65 2.22
CA PRO A 13 -7.11 -11.32 0.89
C PRO A 13 -8.09 -11.49 -0.27
N SER A 14 -9.02 -12.44 -0.18
CA SER A 14 -10.07 -12.60 -1.18
C SER A 14 -11.08 -11.45 -1.25
N ASP A 15 -11.12 -10.60 -0.21
CA ASP A 15 -12.00 -9.43 -0.16
C ASP A 15 -11.32 -8.17 -0.69
N TYR A 16 -10.01 -8.20 -0.93
CA TYR A 16 -9.26 -7.04 -1.38
C TYR A 16 -9.44 -6.84 -2.87
N GLN A 17 -9.78 -5.63 -3.27
CA GLN A 17 -9.79 -5.24 -4.68
C GLN A 17 -8.50 -4.50 -5.00
N ALA A 18 -7.76 -5.00 -5.98
CA ALA A 18 -6.54 -4.36 -6.45
C ALA A 18 -6.82 -3.50 -7.69
N TYR A 19 -6.00 -2.47 -7.83
CA TYR A 19 -6.07 -1.50 -8.94
C TYR A 19 -4.67 -1.16 -9.43
N ARG A 20 -4.59 -0.84 -10.71
CA ARG A 20 -3.43 -0.17 -11.30
C ARG A 20 -3.87 1.26 -11.59
N ILE A 21 -3.24 2.25 -10.97
CA ILE A 21 -3.69 3.67 -11.07
C ILE A 21 -3.57 4.16 -12.51
N SER A 22 -2.44 3.92 -13.15
CA SER A 22 -2.24 4.26 -14.56
C SER A 22 -1.83 3.01 -15.34
N PRO A 23 -2.15 2.90 -16.64
CA PRO A 23 -1.81 1.70 -17.43
C PRO A 23 -0.32 1.36 -17.44
N ASP A 24 0.54 2.37 -17.33
CA ASP A 24 1.99 2.21 -17.37
C ASP A 24 2.62 2.02 -15.99
N ASP A 25 1.83 2.04 -14.92
CA ASP A 25 2.34 1.84 -13.57
C ASP A 25 2.85 0.42 -13.39
N SER A 26 3.99 0.31 -12.70
CA SER A 26 4.64 -0.95 -12.36
C SER A 26 4.24 -1.49 -10.99
N ASN A 27 3.27 -0.85 -10.35
CA ASN A 27 2.75 -1.27 -9.06
C ASN A 27 1.23 -1.42 -9.09
N ARG A 28 0.73 -2.27 -8.20
CA ARG A 28 -0.70 -2.51 -7.99
C ARG A 28 -1.00 -2.24 -6.52
N LEU A 29 -2.18 -1.71 -6.25
CA LEU A 29 -2.59 -1.37 -4.88
C LEU A 29 -3.90 -2.09 -4.57
N ALA A 30 -3.87 -2.95 -3.57
CA ALA A 30 -5.04 -3.68 -3.08
C ALA A 30 -5.57 -2.98 -1.82
N ILE A 31 -6.75 -2.38 -1.91
CA ILE A 31 -7.34 -1.66 -0.78
C ILE A 31 -7.81 -2.67 0.27
N VAL A 32 -7.36 -2.49 1.50
CA VAL A 32 -7.80 -3.25 2.67
C VAL A 32 -8.90 -2.48 3.40
N PHE A 33 -8.57 -1.28 3.87
CA PHE A 33 -9.53 -0.38 4.51
C PHE A 33 -9.34 1.04 4.00
N ASP A 34 -10.43 1.78 3.95
CA ASP A 34 -10.44 3.20 3.58
C ASP A 34 -11.56 3.94 4.32
N PRO A 35 -11.73 5.26 4.06
CA PRO A 35 -12.75 6.03 4.76
C PRO A 35 -14.19 5.56 4.58
N ALA A 36 -14.49 4.73 3.57
CA ALA A 36 -15.83 4.15 3.41
C ALA A 36 -16.14 3.10 4.49
N ILE A 37 -15.12 2.58 5.17
CA ILE A 37 -15.27 1.57 6.23
C ILE A 37 -15.21 2.26 7.59
N ALA A 38 -16.28 2.14 8.37
CA ALA A 38 -16.39 2.65 9.73
C ALA A 38 -16.05 4.15 9.85
N ASN A 39 -16.26 4.93 8.79
CA ASN A 39 -15.97 6.35 8.74
C ASN A 39 -14.55 6.70 9.24
N SER A 40 -13.57 5.87 8.89
CA SER A 40 -12.19 6.06 9.30
C SER A 40 -11.52 7.19 8.52
N SER A 41 -10.44 7.73 9.05
CA SER A 41 -9.63 8.76 8.36
C SER A 41 -8.45 8.16 7.59
N LEU A 42 -8.19 6.88 7.75
CA LEU A 42 -7.02 6.23 7.15
C LEU A 42 -7.36 5.50 5.86
N THR A 43 -6.34 5.30 5.04
CA THR A 43 -6.34 4.31 3.97
C THR A 43 -5.24 3.30 4.25
N CYS A 44 -5.60 2.03 4.20
CA CYS A 44 -4.69 0.90 4.33
C CYS A 44 -4.78 0.07 3.07
N CYS A 45 -3.66 -0.14 2.41
CA CYS A 45 -3.59 -0.96 1.20
C CYS A 45 -2.34 -1.82 1.21
N VAL A 46 -2.36 -2.88 0.41
CA VAL A 46 -1.14 -3.61 0.06
C VAL A 46 -0.68 -3.09 -1.29
N GLU A 47 0.54 -2.60 -1.35
CA GLU A 47 1.16 -2.15 -2.58
C GLU A 47 2.14 -3.22 -3.05
N ILE A 48 2.04 -3.59 -4.34
CA ILE A 48 2.78 -4.70 -4.93
C ILE A 48 3.55 -4.15 -6.12
N PHE A 49 4.87 -4.27 -6.05
CA PHE A 49 5.77 -3.78 -7.10
C PHE A 49 6.33 -4.95 -7.88
N ASP A 50 6.21 -4.92 -9.18
CA ASP A 50 6.92 -5.86 -10.06
C ASP A 50 8.43 -5.64 -9.97
N VAL A 51 9.22 -6.62 -10.41
CA VAL A 51 10.68 -6.48 -10.45
C VAL A 51 11.06 -5.24 -11.24
N GLY A 52 11.90 -4.39 -10.64
CA GLY A 52 12.31 -3.12 -11.24
C GLY A 52 11.23 -2.02 -11.17
N GLY A 53 10.07 -2.30 -10.59
CA GLY A 53 8.99 -1.35 -10.47
C GLY A 53 9.27 -0.26 -9.43
N LYS A 54 8.62 0.88 -9.61
CA LYS A 54 8.73 2.00 -8.67
C LYS A 54 7.51 2.91 -8.75
N THR A 55 7.25 3.64 -7.67
CA THR A 55 6.26 4.72 -7.69
C THR A 55 6.80 5.90 -8.49
N PRO A 56 5.93 6.71 -9.11
CA PRO A 56 6.33 8.06 -9.49
C PRO A 56 6.69 8.87 -8.24
N PRO A 57 7.48 9.95 -8.37
CA PRO A 57 7.69 10.85 -7.25
C PRO A 57 6.34 11.40 -6.78
N ASN A 58 6.09 11.32 -5.47
CA ASN A 58 4.86 11.84 -4.92
C ASN A 58 5.08 12.51 -3.56
N ARG A 59 4.15 13.37 -3.19
CA ARG A 59 4.21 14.18 -2.00
C ARG A 59 2.80 14.39 -1.45
N HIS A 60 2.65 14.27 -0.14
CA HIS A 60 1.38 14.52 0.54
C HIS A 60 1.49 15.79 1.37
N LEU A 61 0.43 16.61 1.38
CA LEU A 61 0.45 17.90 2.06
C LEU A 61 0.25 17.76 3.57
N PHE A 62 -0.64 16.85 3.96
CA PHE A 62 -1.04 16.67 5.37
C PHE A 62 -0.82 15.25 5.85
N ALA A 63 -0.94 14.26 4.96
CA ALA A 63 -0.84 12.87 5.32
C ALA A 63 0.59 12.46 5.59
N LEU A 64 0.76 11.65 6.61
CA LEU A 64 1.93 10.80 6.75
C LEU A 64 1.64 9.44 6.12
N GLU A 65 2.68 8.77 5.67
CA GLU A 65 2.56 7.47 5.03
C GLU A 65 3.54 6.49 5.66
N MET A 66 3.05 5.33 6.03
CA MET A 66 3.85 4.27 6.62
C MET A 66 3.85 3.07 5.69
N PHE A 67 5.03 2.46 5.52
CA PHE A 67 5.22 1.22 4.78
C PHE A 67 5.80 0.17 5.72
N PHE A 68 5.14 -0.96 5.82
CA PHE A 68 5.69 -2.16 6.43
C PHE A 68 6.02 -3.15 5.33
N ILE A 69 7.28 -3.58 5.25
CA ILE A 69 7.73 -4.46 4.17
C ILE A 69 7.37 -5.89 4.51
N LEU A 70 6.43 -6.46 3.76
CA LEU A 70 5.95 -7.82 3.96
C LEU A 70 6.87 -8.85 3.32
N LYS A 71 7.36 -8.56 2.12
CA LYS A 71 8.25 -9.47 1.37
C LYS A 71 9.05 -8.68 0.34
N GLY A 72 10.27 -9.12 0.10
CA GLY A 72 11.14 -8.52 -0.89
C GLY A 72 12.08 -7.49 -0.31
N GLU A 73 12.73 -6.77 -1.19
CA GLU A 73 13.68 -5.72 -0.84
C GLU A 73 13.59 -4.57 -1.83
N GLY A 74 13.93 -3.38 -1.38
CA GLY A 74 13.81 -2.21 -2.20
C GLY A 74 14.64 -1.05 -1.69
N ARG A 75 14.32 0.10 -2.21
CA ARG A 75 14.95 1.36 -1.86
C ARG A 75 13.89 2.44 -1.76
N ALA A 76 13.96 3.23 -0.68
CA ALA A 76 13.12 4.40 -0.50
C ALA A 76 13.99 5.65 -0.60
N THR A 77 13.51 6.62 -1.37
CA THR A 77 14.14 7.93 -1.48
C THR A 77 13.14 8.97 -1.00
N CYS A 78 13.56 9.84 -0.08
CA CYS A 78 12.74 10.94 0.42
C CYS A 78 13.60 12.21 0.48
N ASP A 79 13.17 13.25 -0.24
CA ASP A 79 13.89 14.53 -0.37
C ASP A 79 15.38 14.32 -0.69
N GLY A 80 15.67 13.45 -1.64
CA GLY A 80 17.01 13.14 -2.11
C GLY A 80 17.83 12.22 -1.21
N LYS A 81 17.32 11.81 -0.06
CA LYS A 81 17.97 10.84 0.84
C LYS A 81 17.44 9.46 0.56
N THR A 82 18.34 8.50 0.46
CA THR A 82 18.01 7.12 0.07
C THR A 82 18.34 6.15 1.20
N VAL A 83 17.42 5.21 1.46
CA VAL A 83 17.61 4.10 2.39
C VAL A 83 17.21 2.79 1.73
N ASN A 84 17.92 1.72 2.05
CA ASN A 84 17.54 0.37 1.64
C ASN A 84 16.49 -0.16 2.61
N ILE A 85 15.52 -0.90 2.08
CA ILE A 85 14.43 -1.51 2.84
C ILE A 85 14.32 -2.99 2.46
N LYS A 86 13.93 -3.82 3.43
CA LYS A 86 13.72 -5.26 3.23
C LYS A 86 12.61 -5.77 4.14
N ALA A 87 12.18 -6.99 3.90
CA ALA A 87 11.13 -7.64 4.69
C ALA A 87 11.39 -7.50 6.20
N GLY A 88 10.35 -7.06 6.91
CA GLY A 88 10.37 -6.78 8.35
C GLY A 88 10.66 -5.32 8.70
N ASP A 89 11.18 -4.52 7.77
CA ASP A 89 11.41 -3.09 8.02
C ASP A 89 10.11 -2.29 7.99
N SER A 90 10.10 -1.22 8.77
CA SER A 90 9.06 -0.19 8.72
C SER A 90 9.66 1.14 8.30
N LEU A 91 8.98 1.84 7.42
CA LEU A 91 9.37 3.16 6.93
C LEU A 91 8.24 4.14 7.20
N LEU A 92 8.58 5.31 7.72
CA LEU A 92 7.63 6.41 7.87
C LEU A 92 8.07 7.58 7.01
N VAL A 93 7.19 8.03 6.14
CA VAL A 93 7.38 9.25 5.36
C VAL A 93 6.50 10.34 5.98
N PRO A 94 7.09 11.38 6.57
CA PRO A 94 6.33 12.52 7.09
C PRO A 94 5.62 13.28 5.97
N ALA A 95 4.60 14.05 6.35
CA ALA A 95 3.96 14.96 5.42
C ALA A 95 4.99 15.87 4.73
N THR A 96 4.71 16.23 3.49
CA THR A 96 5.52 17.11 2.63
C THR A 96 6.81 16.52 2.06
N GLY A 97 7.25 15.34 2.49
CA GLY A 97 8.40 14.66 1.91
C GLY A 97 8.11 14.11 0.52
N THR A 98 8.83 14.56 -0.48
CA THR A 98 8.75 13.97 -1.83
C THR A 98 9.47 12.65 -1.83
N HIS A 99 8.76 11.55 -2.15
CA HIS A 99 9.30 10.21 -1.99
C HIS A 99 9.05 9.30 -3.19
N ILE A 100 9.90 8.30 -3.30
CA ILE A 100 9.84 7.22 -4.30
C ILE A 100 10.14 5.92 -3.58
N ILE A 101 9.35 4.89 -3.84
CA ILE A 101 9.63 3.52 -3.42
C ILE A 101 9.95 2.72 -4.68
N GLU A 102 11.05 1.95 -4.63
CA GLU A 102 11.53 1.17 -5.76
C GLU A 102 11.83 -0.26 -5.33
N ASN A 103 11.39 -1.21 -6.15
CA ASN A 103 11.75 -2.62 -5.98
C ASN A 103 13.13 -2.86 -6.60
N THR A 104 14.12 -3.18 -5.77
CA THR A 104 15.50 -3.48 -6.19
C THR A 104 15.84 -4.95 -6.10
N GLY A 105 14.88 -5.78 -5.67
CA GLY A 105 15.06 -7.22 -5.52
C GLY A 105 14.84 -8.00 -6.82
N SER A 106 15.00 -9.32 -6.71
CA SER A 106 14.80 -10.26 -7.82
C SER A 106 13.38 -10.83 -7.89
N GLY A 107 12.53 -10.53 -6.91
CA GLY A 107 11.12 -10.90 -6.85
C GLY A 107 10.24 -9.69 -6.62
N ARG A 108 8.94 -9.89 -6.51
CA ARG A 108 8.00 -8.82 -6.19
C ARG A 108 8.27 -8.25 -4.80
N LEU A 109 8.09 -6.95 -4.66
CA LEU A 109 8.10 -6.24 -3.38
C LEU A 109 6.66 -6.03 -2.92
N TYR A 110 6.38 -6.44 -1.69
CA TYR A 110 5.06 -6.30 -1.07
C TYR A 110 5.17 -5.40 0.15
N THR A 111 4.35 -4.36 0.20
CA THR A 111 4.28 -3.46 1.35
C THR A 111 2.86 -3.35 1.87
N LEU A 112 2.71 -3.31 3.20
CA LEU A 112 1.49 -2.81 3.82
C LEU A 112 1.67 -1.31 3.97
N THR A 113 0.83 -0.54 3.28
CA THR A 113 0.93 0.91 3.21
C THR A 113 -0.26 1.53 3.92
N ILE A 114 0.00 2.41 4.87
CA ILE A 114 -1.03 3.13 5.63
C ILE A 114 -0.81 4.62 5.44
N MET A 115 -1.85 5.32 5.02
CA MET A 115 -1.84 6.78 4.87
C MET A 115 -2.88 7.41 5.78
N VAL A 116 -2.49 8.39 6.56
CA VAL A 116 -3.34 9.09 7.53
C VAL A 116 -3.06 10.59 7.48
N PRO A 117 -4.09 11.43 7.23
CA PRO A 117 -5.41 11.08 6.73
C PRO A 117 -5.36 10.54 5.29
N ASN A 118 -6.50 10.10 4.79
CA ASN A 118 -6.60 9.55 3.43
C ASN A 118 -6.11 10.51 2.33
N GLU A 119 -6.41 11.79 2.43
CA GLU A 119 -6.00 12.84 1.48
C GLU A 119 -6.27 12.43 0.01
N ASP A 120 -7.48 11.90 -0.25
CA ASP A 120 -7.95 11.43 -1.56
C ASP A 120 -7.18 10.24 -2.15
N PHE A 121 -6.39 9.53 -1.33
CA PHE A 121 -5.57 8.41 -1.81
C PHE A 121 -6.43 7.21 -2.23
N ALA A 122 -7.43 6.84 -1.46
CA ALA A 122 -8.33 5.74 -1.82
C ALA A 122 -9.09 6.06 -3.11
N GLU A 123 -9.50 7.29 -3.30
CA GLU A 123 -10.19 7.77 -4.49
C GLU A 123 -9.27 7.70 -5.72
N LEU A 124 -8.00 8.09 -5.54
CA LEU A 124 -7.00 7.97 -6.60
C LEU A 124 -6.79 6.51 -7.01
N ILE A 125 -6.66 5.61 -6.06
CA ILE A 125 -6.51 4.17 -6.35
C ILE A 125 -7.71 3.66 -7.15
N ARG A 126 -8.93 3.98 -6.70
CA ARG A 126 -10.16 3.53 -7.35
C ARG A 126 -10.41 4.15 -8.73
N SER A 127 -9.77 5.26 -9.03
CA SER A 127 -9.84 5.86 -10.38
C SER A 127 -9.09 5.04 -11.42
N GLY A 128 -8.24 4.11 -10.99
CA GLY A 128 -7.48 3.24 -11.85
C GLY A 128 -8.27 2.06 -12.42
N THR A 129 -7.56 1.14 -13.04
CA THR A 129 -8.14 -0.08 -13.62
C THR A 129 -8.13 -1.19 -12.59
N PRO A 130 -9.28 -1.84 -12.30
CA PRO A 130 -9.30 -3.02 -11.45
C PRO A 130 -8.44 -4.14 -12.03
N VAL A 131 -7.67 -4.81 -11.18
CA VAL A 131 -6.85 -5.97 -11.52
C VAL A 131 -7.04 -7.03 -10.47
N GLU A 132 -6.82 -8.29 -10.83
CA GLU A 132 -6.93 -9.40 -9.89
C GLU A 132 -5.57 -9.67 -9.22
N LEU A 133 -5.62 -10.07 -7.96
CA LEU A 133 -4.47 -10.63 -7.26
C LEU A 133 -4.25 -12.07 -7.78
N ASP A 134 -3.01 -12.39 -8.14
CA ASP A 134 -2.68 -13.72 -8.62
C ASP A 134 -2.33 -14.68 -7.47
N ALA A 135 -1.96 -15.93 -7.80
CA ALA A 135 -1.68 -16.96 -6.81
C ALA A 135 -0.48 -16.59 -5.92
N GLU A 136 0.55 -15.95 -6.47
CA GLU A 136 1.70 -15.47 -5.69
C GLU A 136 1.28 -14.39 -4.70
N ASP A 137 0.50 -13.42 -5.14
CA ASP A 137 -0.03 -12.36 -4.29
C ASP A 137 -0.83 -12.95 -3.13
N MET A 138 -1.74 -13.88 -3.44
CA MET A 138 -2.60 -14.51 -2.45
C MET A 138 -1.79 -15.32 -1.42
N ALA A 139 -0.74 -16.01 -1.86
CA ALA A 139 0.13 -16.77 -0.97
C ALA A 139 0.89 -15.84 0.01
N VAL A 140 1.39 -14.72 -0.48
CA VAL A 140 2.10 -13.75 0.36
C VAL A 140 1.13 -13.11 1.36
N LEU A 141 -0.03 -12.64 0.91
CA LEU A 141 -0.99 -11.96 1.77
C LEU A 141 -1.65 -12.91 2.77
N GLY A 142 -1.89 -14.15 2.38
CA GLY A 142 -2.42 -15.19 3.26
C GLY A 142 -1.38 -15.76 4.21
N ARG A 143 -0.12 -15.32 4.12
CA ARG A 143 0.99 -15.82 4.94
C ARG A 143 1.09 -17.34 4.91
N GLN A 144 0.98 -17.90 3.70
CA GLN A 144 1.17 -19.33 3.52
C GLN A 144 2.65 -19.63 3.53
N TYR A 145 3.11 -20.22 4.62
CA TYR A 145 4.47 -20.71 4.74
C TYR A 145 4.52 -22.12 4.14
N GLN A 146 5.44 -22.31 3.23
CA GLN A 146 5.78 -23.64 2.75
C GLN A 146 6.95 -24.19 3.57
#